data_28c37cad4b6bc68ca68ad2d9a894319b
#
_entry.id   28c37cad4b6bc68ca68ad2d9a894319b
#
_cell.length_a   1.000
_cell.length_b   1.000
_cell.length_c   1.000
_cell.angle_alpha   90.00
_cell.angle_beta   90.00
_cell.angle_gamma   90.00
#
_symmetry.space_group_name_H-M   'P 1'
#
loop_
_entity.id
_entity.type
_entity.pdbx_description
1 polymer ?
#
loop_
_entity_poly.entity_id
_entity_poly.type
_entity_poly.pdbx_seq_one_letter_code
_entity_poly.pdbx_strand_id
1 'polypeptide(L)'
;MRIGLVVTGGVDRSGRERVTPSLLWLVERLARRHDVHVFVLHYYPRPCSYPLLGATVHDIGRVDGARVLRRRRRRQRLSAAIEANGPLELLHAYQGTPAVVSAPVARHLGVPLVVTLDSGELTAIGDIGYGLQRRWLDRRGVAAAARAAARVTVATSFMAGLVPEGFSRVPVAVIPLGVDTSAFASGPRVEGPPWRLLRVASINRVKDHSTLLRALALLVDRGLDVHLDFVGEDTMDREAQSLTAALRLGSRVTFHGFQPTDRLAPFYARAHLHVVSSRHEAAGVVVLEAAASGLATVGTSVGYVADWHPDRAQAVPVQDPAALATAVGDLLHDPRRREQLASAAREWTLAHDADWTAAQFERIYGEVSRSGYRRRARSALRRVSP
;
A
#
# COMPACT_ATOMS: atom_id res chain seq x y z
N MET A 1 -2.44 12.30 -21.85
CA MET A 1 -3.51 11.28 -21.84
C MET A 1 -4.55 11.67 -20.80
N ARG A 2 -5.78 11.24 -21.03
CA ARG A 2 -6.85 11.37 -20.02
C ARG A 2 -7.04 10.05 -19.29
N ILE A 3 -6.65 10.01 -18.01
CA ILE A 3 -6.51 8.80 -17.20
C ILE A 3 -7.56 8.79 -16.11
N GLY A 4 -8.30 7.67 -15.96
CA GLY A 4 -9.17 7.43 -14.82
C GLY A 4 -8.51 6.49 -13.81
N LEU A 5 -8.23 6.97 -12.59
CA LEU A 5 -7.84 6.12 -11.46
C LEU A 5 -9.09 5.78 -10.64
N VAL A 6 -9.33 4.52 -10.34
CA VAL A 6 -10.44 4.10 -9.47
C VAL A 6 -9.90 3.53 -8.18
N VAL A 7 -10.26 4.14 -7.06
CA VAL A 7 -9.75 3.83 -5.72
C VAL A 7 -10.88 3.59 -4.73
N THR A 8 -10.58 2.91 -3.63
CA THR A 8 -11.56 2.76 -2.53
C THR A 8 -11.69 4.04 -1.71
N GLY A 9 -10.56 4.71 -1.46
CA GLY A 9 -10.38 5.93 -0.67
C GLY A 9 -8.91 6.34 -0.69
N GLY A 10 -8.44 7.03 0.33
CA GLY A 10 -7.03 7.42 0.46
C GLY A 10 -6.64 8.68 -0.29
N VAL A 11 -7.62 9.49 -0.70
CA VAL A 11 -7.44 10.74 -1.45
C VAL A 11 -8.35 11.83 -0.88
N ASP A 12 -8.40 11.98 0.44
CA ASP A 12 -9.20 13.02 1.09
C ASP A 12 -8.83 14.42 0.59
N ARG A 13 -9.83 15.31 0.54
CA ARG A 13 -9.67 16.71 0.07
C ARG A 13 -8.63 17.52 0.85
N SER A 14 -8.31 17.11 2.08
CA SER A 14 -7.26 17.75 2.89
C SER A 14 -5.85 17.46 2.35
N GLY A 15 -5.67 16.35 1.59
CA GLY A 15 -4.36 15.86 1.17
C GLY A 15 -3.45 15.40 2.32
N ARG A 16 -3.94 15.35 3.55
CA ARG A 16 -3.15 15.09 4.78
C ARG A 16 -3.75 14.02 5.67
N GLU A 17 -5.05 14.06 5.90
CA GLU A 17 -5.77 13.12 6.76
C GLU A 17 -6.48 12.07 5.91
N ARG A 18 -6.59 10.86 6.43
CA ARG A 18 -7.27 9.75 5.75
C ARG A 18 -6.79 9.55 4.31
N VAL A 19 -5.49 9.67 4.08
CA VAL A 19 -4.84 9.53 2.79
C VAL A 19 -3.94 8.31 2.74
N THR A 20 -3.66 7.82 1.54
CA THR A 20 -2.64 6.83 1.26
C THR A 20 -1.47 7.55 0.59
N PRO A 21 -0.34 7.79 1.29
CA PRO A 21 0.74 8.64 0.77
C PRO A 21 1.26 8.19 -0.59
N SER A 22 1.50 6.89 -0.80
CA SER A 22 1.98 6.36 -2.08
C SER A 22 1.01 6.63 -3.25
N LEU A 23 -0.29 6.62 -2.98
CA LEU A 23 -1.30 6.97 -3.98
C LEU A 23 -1.29 8.47 -4.28
N LEU A 24 -1.13 9.33 -3.26
CA LEU A 24 -1.02 10.79 -3.47
C LEU A 24 0.22 11.14 -4.29
N TRP A 25 1.38 10.54 -3.98
CA TRP A 25 2.61 10.76 -4.75
C TRP A 25 2.46 10.30 -6.21
N LEU A 26 1.78 9.18 -6.45
CA LEU A 26 1.50 8.71 -7.82
C LEU A 26 0.56 9.69 -8.56
N VAL A 27 -0.54 10.11 -7.92
CA VAL A 27 -1.51 11.06 -8.50
C VAL A 27 -0.84 12.38 -8.86
N GLU A 28 -0.04 12.95 -7.95
CA GLU A 28 0.68 14.20 -8.17
C GLU A 28 1.61 14.12 -9.39
N ARG A 29 2.40 13.05 -9.49
CA ARG A 29 3.37 12.89 -10.58
C ARG A 29 2.69 12.67 -11.92
N LEU A 30 1.65 11.85 -11.95
CA LEU A 30 0.86 11.64 -13.17
C LEU A 30 0.15 12.93 -13.61
N ALA A 31 -0.38 13.73 -12.69
CA ALA A 31 -1.09 14.98 -12.99
C ALA A 31 -0.18 16.08 -13.57
N ARG A 32 1.15 15.97 -13.41
CA ARG A 32 2.11 16.89 -14.05
C ARG A 32 2.12 16.78 -15.58
N ARG A 33 1.72 15.61 -16.13
CA ARG A 33 1.84 15.30 -17.58
C ARG A 33 0.54 14.82 -18.22
N HIS A 34 -0.47 14.50 -17.42
CA HIS A 34 -1.72 13.89 -17.85
C HIS A 34 -2.92 14.59 -17.23
N ASP A 35 -4.07 14.51 -17.91
CA ASP A 35 -5.38 14.87 -17.33
C ASP A 35 -5.87 13.69 -16.48
N VAL A 36 -5.71 13.81 -15.15
CA VAL A 36 -5.97 12.73 -14.19
C VAL A 36 -7.29 12.93 -13.47
N HIS A 37 -8.19 11.97 -13.63
CA HIS A 37 -9.45 11.88 -12.91
C HIS A 37 -9.42 10.72 -11.91
N VAL A 38 -9.59 11.01 -10.62
CA VAL A 38 -9.61 9.99 -9.56
C VAL A 38 -11.05 9.72 -9.15
N PHE A 39 -11.56 8.52 -9.37
CA PHE A 39 -12.91 8.11 -8.99
C PHE A 39 -12.86 7.32 -7.68
N VAL A 40 -13.49 7.85 -6.63
CA VAL A 40 -13.53 7.25 -5.31
C VAL A 40 -14.86 6.52 -5.10
N LEU A 41 -14.82 5.25 -4.69
CA LEU A 41 -16.02 4.41 -4.64
C LEU A 41 -16.94 4.67 -3.44
N HIS A 42 -16.45 5.25 -2.36
CA HIS A 42 -17.26 5.54 -1.16
C HIS A 42 -16.46 6.24 -0.06
N TYR A 43 -16.26 7.51 -0.15
CA TYR A 43 -15.53 8.22 0.88
C TYR A 43 -16.43 9.20 1.64
N TYR A 44 -17.19 9.98 0.89
CA TYR A 44 -18.16 10.91 1.46
C TYR A 44 -19.58 10.36 1.37
N PRO A 45 -20.49 10.84 2.24
CA PRO A 45 -21.90 10.41 2.22
C PRO A 45 -22.60 10.73 0.87
N ARG A 46 -22.30 11.90 0.29
CA ARG A 46 -22.89 12.39 -0.98
C ARG A 46 -21.81 12.48 -2.06
N PRO A 47 -22.18 12.29 -3.35
CA PRO A 47 -21.26 12.56 -4.45
C PRO A 47 -20.72 13.98 -4.42
N CYS A 48 -19.44 14.13 -4.69
CA CYS A 48 -18.80 15.44 -4.80
C CYS A 48 -17.54 15.36 -5.67
N SER A 49 -17.09 16.51 -6.17
CA SER A 49 -15.80 16.62 -6.88
C SER A 49 -14.97 17.75 -6.27
N TYR A 50 -13.65 17.57 -6.30
CA TYR A 50 -12.69 18.55 -5.76
C TYR A 50 -11.32 18.38 -6.43
N PRO A 51 -10.50 19.45 -6.52
CA PRO A 51 -9.14 19.36 -6.98
C PRO A 51 -8.23 18.76 -5.88
N LEU A 52 -7.25 17.96 -6.30
CA LEU A 52 -6.22 17.42 -5.42
C LEU A 52 -4.92 17.15 -6.19
N LEU A 53 -3.82 17.82 -5.84
CA LEU A 53 -2.48 17.61 -6.41
C LEU A 53 -2.46 17.63 -7.96
N GLY A 54 -3.19 18.57 -8.58
CA GLY A 54 -3.28 18.71 -10.03
C GLY A 54 -4.29 17.77 -10.71
N ALA A 55 -4.86 16.80 -9.98
CA ALA A 55 -5.94 15.94 -10.48
C ALA A 55 -7.32 16.44 -10.05
N THR A 56 -8.37 15.93 -10.72
CA THR A 56 -9.76 16.09 -10.28
C THR A 56 -10.26 14.80 -9.64
N VAL A 57 -10.67 14.89 -8.38
CA VAL A 57 -11.23 13.76 -7.64
C VAL A 57 -12.76 13.80 -7.72
N HIS A 58 -13.36 12.64 -8.04
CA HIS A 58 -14.82 12.43 -8.13
C HIS A 58 -15.24 11.34 -7.14
N ASP A 59 -15.79 11.70 -6.01
CA ASP A 59 -16.38 10.73 -5.10
C ASP A 59 -17.81 10.40 -5.56
N ILE A 60 -18.09 9.12 -5.80
CA ILE A 60 -19.43 8.68 -6.24
C ILE A 60 -20.44 8.56 -5.10
N GLY A 61 -20.02 8.91 -3.88
CA GLY A 61 -20.83 8.91 -2.67
C GLY A 61 -21.07 7.50 -2.12
N ARG A 62 -21.50 7.47 -0.86
CA ARG A 62 -21.80 6.21 -0.17
C ARG A 62 -22.95 5.48 -0.84
N VAL A 63 -22.78 4.18 -1.02
CA VAL A 63 -23.81 3.27 -1.58
C VAL A 63 -24.10 2.20 -0.55
N ASP A 64 -25.31 2.24 0.01
CA ASP A 64 -25.77 1.27 0.99
C ASP A 64 -26.60 0.15 0.34
N GLY A 65 -26.84 -0.93 1.11
CA GLY A 65 -27.65 -2.06 0.71
C GLY A 65 -26.89 -3.37 0.61
N ALA A 66 -27.59 -4.44 0.23
CA ALA A 66 -27.03 -5.76 0.07
C ALA A 66 -25.88 -5.77 -0.94
N ARG A 67 -24.89 -6.65 -0.72
CA ARG A 67 -23.59 -6.66 -1.42
C ARG A 67 -23.70 -6.64 -2.97
N VAL A 68 -24.61 -7.45 -3.53
CA VAL A 68 -24.79 -7.52 -4.99
C VAL A 68 -25.39 -6.22 -5.52
N LEU A 69 -26.41 -5.70 -4.85
CA LEU A 69 -27.06 -4.44 -5.21
C LEU A 69 -26.10 -3.25 -5.09
N ARG A 70 -25.30 -3.23 -4.00
CA ARG A 70 -24.26 -2.22 -3.78
C ARG A 70 -23.22 -2.23 -4.90
N ARG A 71 -22.75 -3.41 -5.36
CA ARG A 71 -21.83 -3.52 -6.50
C ARG A 71 -22.46 -2.98 -7.78
N ARG A 72 -23.72 -3.35 -8.08
CA ARG A 72 -24.46 -2.85 -9.25
C ARG A 72 -24.58 -1.32 -9.22
N ARG A 73 -25.02 -0.74 -8.10
CA ARG A 73 -25.15 0.71 -7.92
C ARG A 73 -23.81 1.43 -8.06
N ARG A 74 -22.73 0.91 -7.47
CA ARG A 74 -21.37 1.46 -7.63
C ARG A 74 -20.95 1.48 -9.10
N ARG A 75 -21.19 0.42 -9.86
CA ARG A 75 -20.92 0.39 -11.30
C ARG A 75 -21.70 1.46 -12.06
N GLN A 76 -22.97 1.59 -11.81
CA GLN A 76 -23.84 2.61 -12.44
C GLN A 76 -23.32 4.01 -12.12
N ARG A 77 -23.04 4.32 -10.85
CA ARG A 77 -22.53 5.64 -10.45
C ARG A 77 -21.14 5.92 -11.02
N LEU A 78 -20.26 4.93 -11.04
CA LEU A 78 -18.92 5.06 -11.65
C LEU A 78 -19.03 5.33 -13.16
N SER A 79 -19.87 4.58 -13.89
CA SER A 79 -20.10 4.80 -15.32
C SER A 79 -20.61 6.21 -15.58
N ALA A 80 -21.67 6.62 -14.87
CA ALA A 80 -22.25 7.95 -14.99
C ALA A 80 -21.23 9.07 -14.64
N ALA A 81 -20.41 8.87 -13.61
CA ALA A 81 -19.38 9.86 -13.25
C ALA A 81 -18.30 9.98 -14.34
N ILE A 82 -17.89 8.86 -14.96
CA ILE A 82 -16.94 8.88 -16.07
C ILE A 82 -17.56 9.56 -17.30
N GLU A 83 -18.78 9.20 -17.67
CA GLU A 83 -19.49 9.77 -18.82
C GLU A 83 -19.70 11.27 -18.69
N ALA A 84 -20.04 11.74 -17.49
CA ALA A 84 -20.23 13.17 -17.20
C ALA A 84 -18.93 13.99 -17.29
N ASN A 85 -17.78 13.37 -17.14
CA ASN A 85 -16.47 14.04 -17.17
C ASN A 85 -15.71 13.82 -18.48
N GLY A 86 -16.32 13.20 -19.48
CA GLY A 86 -15.78 13.00 -20.83
C GLY A 86 -14.96 11.71 -20.98
N PRO A 87 -14.57 11.38 -22.22
CA PRO A 87 -13.98 10.08 -22.55
C PRO A 87 -12.58 9.92 -21.94
N LEU A 88 -12.33 8.74 -21.35
CA LEU A 88 -11.02 8.33 -20.85
C LEU A 88 -10.26 7.55 -21.93
N GLU A 89 -8.94 7.62 -21.92
CA GLU A 89 -8.07 6.78 -22.75
C GLU A 89 -7.76 5.43 -22.07
N LEU A 90 -7.76 5.39 -20.74
CA LEU A 90 -7.62 4.17 -19.95
C LEU A 90 -8.27 4.32 -18.57
N LEU A 91 -8.54 3.18 -17.94
CA LEU A 91 -8.98 3.08 -16.57
C LEU A 91 -7.97 2.26 -15.76
N HIS A 92 -7.49 2.78 -14.64
CA HIS A 92 -6.61 2.06 -13.73
C HIS A 92 -7.32 1.85 -12.39
N ALA A 93 -7.64 0.61 -12.07
CA ALA A 93 -8.26 0.22 -10.80
C ALA A 93 -7.17 -0.16 -9.79
N TYR A 94 -7.09 0.61 -8.71
CA TYR A 94 -6.16 0.40 -7.62
C TYR A 94 -6.86 -0.36 -6.49
N GLN A 95 -6.40 -1.58 -6.20
CA GLN A 95 -6.98 -2.57 -5.29
C GLN A 95 -8.14 -3.40 -5.88
N GLY A 96 -8.46 -4.51 -5.20
CA GLY A 96 -9.40 -5.52 -5.69
C GLY A 96 -10.85 -5.07 -5.77
N THR A 97 -11.35 -4.30 -4.81
CA THR A 97 -12.73 -3.79 -4.87
C THR A 97 -12.93 -2.82 -6.04
N PRO A 98 -12.08 -1.81 -6.26
CA PRO A 98 -12.08 -1.02 -7.48
C PRO A 98 -11.99 -1.87 -8.74
N ALA A 99 -11.11 -2.87 -8.80
CA ALA A 99 -10.97 -3.74 -9.96
C ALA A 99 -12.28 -4.48 -10.31
N VAL A 100 -12.97 -5.04 -9.31
CA VAL A 100 -14.27 -5.74 -9.49
C VAL A 100 -15.37 -4.81 -9.98
N VAL A 101 -15.35 -3.53 -9.57
CA VAL A 101 -16.32 -2.53 -10.01
C VAL A 101 -15.99 -2.03 -11.41
N SER A 102 -14.71 -1.75 -11.68
CA SER A 102 -14.22 -1.12 -12.91
C SER A 102 -14.21 -2.05 -14.13
N ALA A 103 -13.98 -3.35 -13.96
CA ALA A 103 -13.84 -4.25 -15.10
C ALA A 103 -15.07 -4.29 -16.04
N PRO A 104 -16.31 -4.36 -15.55
CA PRO A 104 -17.48 -4.23 -16.43
C PRO A 104 -17.64 -2.82 -17.02
N VAL A 105 -17.29 -1.78 -16.30
CA VAL A 105 -17.36 -0.38 -16.75
C VAL A 105 -16.36 -0.14 -17.88
N ALA A 106 -15.09 -0.53 -17.69
CA ALA A 106 -14.06 -0.42 -18.72
C ALA A 106 -14.46 -1.15 -20.03
N ARG A 107 -15.05 -2.36 -19.89
CA ARG A 107 -15.58 -3.11 -21.05
C ARG A 107 -16.73 -2.37 -21.74
N HIS A 108 -17.67 -1.81 -20.99
CA HIS A 108 -18.80 -1.04 -21.53
C HIS A 108 -18.32 0.20 -22.28
N LEU A 109 -17.41 0.95 -21.69
CA LEU A 109 -16.83 2.16 -22.29
C LEU A 109 -15.80 1.85 -23.40
N GLY A 110 -15.40 0.58 -23.54
CA GLY A 110 -14.39 0.15 -24.52
C GLY A 110 -13.00 0.71 -24.25
N VAL A 111 -12.66 1.00 -22.99
CA VAL A 111 -11.32 1.50 -22.60
C VAL A 111 -10.47 0.37 -22.00
N PRO A 112 -9.14 0.39 -22.17
CA PRO A 112 -8.27 -0.60 -21.53
C PRO A 112 -8.30 -0.44 -20.01
N LEU A 113 -8.21 -1.58 -19.30
CA LEU A 113 -8.16 -1.63 -17.84
C LEU A 113 -6.77 -2.06 -17.38
N VAL A 114 -6.16 -1.29 -16.48
CA VAL A 114 -5.01 -1.69 -15.66
C VAL A 114 -5.52 -2.03 -14.26
N VAL A 115 -5.00 -3.07 -13.64
CA VAL A 115 -5.36 -3.47 -12.27
C VAL A 115 -4.10 -3.58 -11.44
N THR A 116 -4.02 -2.81 -10.35
CA THR A 116 -2.99 -2.96 -9.30
C THR A 116 -3.59 -3.66 -8.09
N LEU A 117 -2.94 -4.73 -7.63
CA LEU A 117 -3.30 -5.47 -6.42
C LEU A 117 -2.31 -5.08 -5.32
N ASP A 118 -2.73 -4.23 -4.40
CA ASP A 118 -1.87 -3.58 -3.40
C ASP A 118 -2.46 -3.64 -1.99
N SER A 119 -3.17 -4.73 -1.67
CA SER A 119 -3.76 -4.94 -0.36
C SER A 119 -3.96 -6.44 -0.07
N GLY A 120 -5.06 -6.80 0.59
CA GLY A 120 -5.42 -8.19 0.93
C GLY A 120 -6.14 -8.98 -0.17
N GLU A 121 -5.96 -8.62 -1.46
CA GLU A 121 -6.68 -9.25 -2.56
C GLU A 121 -6.31 -10.71 -2.78
N LEU A 122 -5.07 -11.04 -2.51
CA LEU A 122 -4.48 -12.37 -2.76
C LEU A 122 -4.34 -13.20 -1.47
N THR A 123 -4.83 -12.71 -0.34
CA THR A 123 -4.66 -13.38 0.95
C THR A 123 -5.98 -13.71 1.63
N ALA A 124 -5.93 -14.67 2.60
CA ALA A 124 -7.03 -15.08 3.46
C ALA A 124 -6.48 -15.38 4.86
N ILE A 125 -6.69 -14.46 5.81
CA ILE A 125 -6.34 -14.66 7.23
C ILE A 125 -7.64 -14.76 8.02
N GLY A 126 -8.05 -16.00 8.30
CA GLY A 126 -9.40 -16.33 8.79
C GLY A 126 -9.71 -15.79 10.17
N ASP A 127 -8.80 -15.95 11.12
CA ASP A 127 -8.94 -15.59 12.54
C ASP A 127 -9.12 -14.07 12.77
N ILE A 128 -8.50 -13.23 11.94
CA ILE A 128 -8.64 -11.77 11.99
C ILE A 128 -9.62 -11.20 10.96
N GLY A 129 -10.24 -12.07 10.18
CA GLY A 129 -11.22 -11.61 9.19
C GLY A 129 -10.64 -10.88 8.00
N TYR A 130 -9.34 -10.96 7.71
CA TYR A 130 -8.64 -10.19 6.69
C TYR A 130 -8.49 -10.94 5.36
N GLY A 131 -8.55 -10.21 4.25
CA GLY A 131 -8.29 -10.68 2.89
C GLY A 131 -9.52 -11.08 2.08
N LEU A 132 -9.46 -10.81 0.75
CA LEU A 132 -10.57 -11.06 -0.17
C LEU A 132 -10.69 -12.54 -0.58
N GLN A 133 -9.64 -13.34 -0.42
CA GLN A 133 -9.66 -14.77 -0.74
C GLN A 133 -10.51 -15.60 0.21
N ARG A 134 -10.90 -15.06 1.37
CA ARG A 134 -11.79 -15.69 2.34
C ARG A 134 -13.20 -15.98 1.82
N ARG A 135 -13.66 -15.21 0.83
CA ARG A 135 -15.04 -15.29 0.32
C ARG A 135 -15.00 -15.62 -1.17
N TRP A 136 -15.61 -16.70 -1.56
CA TRP A 136 -15.54 -17.20 -2.93
C TRP A 136 -16.04 -16.21 -4.00
N LEU A 137 -17.08 -15.40 -3.67
CA LEU A 137 -17.58 -14.36 -4.57
C LEU A 137 -16.56 -13.22 -4.77
N ASP A 138 -15.77 -12.87 -3.74
CA ASP A 138 -14.72 -11.87 -3.87
C ASP A 138 -13.54 -12.43 -4.66
N ARG A 139 -13.10 -13.65 -4.31
CA ARG A 139 -12.06 -14.37 -5.02
C ARG A 139 -12.36 -14.47 -6.53
N ARG A 140 -13.58 -14.93 -6.88
CA ARG A 140 -14.01 -14.99 -8.30
C ARG A 140 -14.08 -13.61 -8.93
N GLY A 141 -14.56 -12.61 -8.21
CA GLY A 141 -14.65 -11.22 -8.68
C GLY A 141 -13.29 -10.63 -9.03
N VAL A 142 -12.30 -10.77 -8.12
CA VAL A 142 -10.94 -10.28 -8.33
C VAL A 142 -10.27 -11.02 -9.50
N ALA A 143 -10.37 -12.35 -9.55
CA ALA A 143 -9.84 -13.14 -10.66
C ALA A 143 -10.49 -12.77 -12.01
N ALA A 144 -11.81 -12.53 -12.04
CA ALA A 144 -12.49 -12.09 -13.26
C ALA A 144 -12.03 -10.69 -13.71
N ALA A 145 -11.78 -9.78 -12.77
CA ALA A 145 -11.24 -8.46 -13.07
C ALA A 145 -9.80 -8.54 -13.61
N ALA A 146 -8.95 -9.35 -12.98
CA ALA A 146 -7.58 -9.59 -13.45
C ALA A 146 -7.53 -10.19 -14.86
N ARG A 147 -8.43 -11.16 -15.18
CA ARG A 147 -8.53 -11.73 -16.53
C ARG A 147 -9.06 -10.74 -17.57
N ALA A 148 -9.83 -9.76 -17.17
CA ALA A 148 -10.35 -8.71 -18.06
C ALA A 148 -9.34 -7.56 -18.26
N ALA A 149 -8.34 -7.47 -17.43
CA ALA A 149 -7.34 -6.41 -17.47
C ALA A 149 -6.40 -6.55 -18.68
N ALA A 150 -6.00 -5.42 -19.24
CA ALA A 150 -4.92 -5.34 -20.24
C ALA A 150 -3.54 -5.48 -19.58
N ARG A 151 -3.43 -5.14 -18.29
CA ARG A 151 -2.23 -5.31 -17.48
C ARG A 151 -2.62 -5.51 -16.01
N VAL A 152 -1.92 -6.39 -15.32
CA VAL A 152 -2.03 -6.58 -13.86
C VAL A 152 -0.69 -6.26 -13.23
N THR A 153 -0.69 -5.51 -12.12
CA THR A 153 0.53 -5.16 -11.37
C THR A 153 0.37 -5.47 -9.89
N VAL A 154 1.50 -5.71 -9.25
CA VAL A 154 1.66 -5.84 -7.79
C VAL A 154 2.88 -5.03 -7.35
N ALA A 155 2.96 -4.68 -6.07
CA ALA A 155 4.04 -3.83 -5.58
C ALA A 155 5.35 -4.59 -5.27
N THR A 156 5.27 -5.89 -4.98
CA THR A 156 6.39 -6.70 -4.46
C THR A 156 6.43 -8.08 -5.11
N SER A 157 7.62 -8.71 -5.12
CA SER A 157 7.76 -10.10 -5.54
C SER A 157 7.04 -11.05 -4.57
N PHE A 158 6.98 -10.70 -3.28
CA PHE A 158 6.14 -11.37 -2.29
C PHE A 158 4.69 -11.47 -2.77
N MET A 159 4.10 -10.36 -3.21
CA MET A 159 2.73 -10.35 -3.75
C MET A 159 2.61 -11.11 -5.07
N ALA A 160 3.63 -11.05 -5.95
CA ALA A 160 3.64 -11.82 -7.18
C ALA A 160 3.62 -13.34 -6.90
N GLY A 161 4.34 -13.79 -5.87
CA GLY A 161 4.34 -15.19 -5.42
C GLY A 161 3.00 -15.69 -4.86
N LEU A 162 2.11 -14.76 -4.45
CA LEU A 162 0.76 -15.10 -3.99
C LEU A 162 -0.26 -15.20 -5.13
N VAL A 163 0.10 -14.83 -6.37
CA VAL A 163 -0.83 -14.88 -7.52
C VAL A 163 -1.05 -16.33 -7.94
N PRO A 164 -2.30 -16.84 -7.90
CA PRO A 164 -2.57 -18.20 -8.31
C PRO A 164 -2.36 -18.39 -9.82
N GLU A 165 -1.99 -19.60 -10.23
CA GLU A 165 -1.91 -19.97 -11.63
C GLU A 165 -3.24 -19.70 -12.35
N GLY A 166 -3.19 -19.19 -13.58
CA GLY A 166 -4.37 -18.83 -14.37
C GLY A 166 -5.23 -17.69 -13.81
N PHE A 167 -4.75 -16.98 -12.80
CA PHE A 167 -5.43 -15.84 -12.21
C PHE A 167 -5.57 -14.67 -13.19
N SER A 168 -4.56 -14.43 -14.01
CA SER A 168 -4.53 -13.40 -15.06
C SER A 168 -4.25 -14.01 -16.43
N ARG A 169 -4.72 -13.36 -17.50
CA ARG A 169 -4.41 -13.71 -18.91
C ARG A 169 -3.14 -13.04 -19.42
N VAL A 170 -2.61 -12.11 -18.66
CA VAL A 170 -1.38 -11.37 -18.95
C VAL A 170 -0.39 -11.58 -17.81
N PRO A 171 0.91 -11.53 -18.07
CA PRO A 171 1.91 -11.57 -17.00
C PRO A 171 1.64 -10.50 -15.96
N VAL A 172 1.80 -10.85 -14.69
CA VAL A 172 1.73 -9.91 -13.58
C VAL A 172 3.08 -9.19 -13.49
N ALA A 173 3.06 -7.87 -13.58
CA ALA A 173 4.26 -7.07 -13.46
C ALA A 173 4.47 -6.60 -12.00
N VAL A 174 5.69 -6.69 -11.52
CA VAL A 174 6.07 -6.09 -10.23
C VAL A 174 6.46 -4.63 -10.49
N ILE A 175 5.72 -3.70 -9.89
CA ILE A 175 6.03 -2.28 -9.91
C ILE A 175 6.10 -1.80 -8.47
N PRO A 176 7.31 -1.64 -7.92
CA PRO A 176 7.50 -1.07 -6.61
C PRO A 176 6.76 0.26 -6.42
N LEU A 177 6.14 0.43 -5.26
CA LEU A 177 5.58 1.70 -4.84
C LEU A 177 6.72 2.50 -4.20
N GLY A 178 7.14 3.57 -4.86
CA GLY A 178 8.16 4.46 -4.32
C GLY A 178 7.60 5.47 -3.31
N VAL A 179 8.50 6.08 -2.56
CA VAL A 179 8.20 7.20 -1.67
C VAL A 179 8.76 8.50 -2.24
N ASP A 180 8.24 9.62 -1.78
CA ASP A 180 8.90 10.91 -1.99
C ASP A 180 10.09 11.00 -1.05
N THR A 181 11.27 10.69 -1.58
CA THR A 181 12.52 10.63 -0.79
C THR A 181 12.95 11.98 -0.22
N SER A 182 12.46 13.10 -0.80
CA SER A 182 12.73 14.44 -0.28
C SER A 182 12.08 14.71 1.08
N ALA A 183 10.99 14.00 1.38
CA ALA A 183 10.28 14.11 2.66
C ALA A 183 10.98 13.36 3.82
N PHE A 184 11.97 12.50 3.50
CA PHE A 184 12.62 11.60 4.47
C PHE A 184 14.14 11.73 4.39
N ALA A 185 14.68 12.76 5.04
CA ALA A 185 16.11 12.99 5.06
C ALA A 185 16.83 12.02 6.01
N SER A 186 17.97 11.49 5.56
CA SER A 186 18.91 10.75 6.40
C SER A 186 19.82 11.71 7.14
N GLY A 187 20.19 11.38 8.38
CA GLY A 187 21.08 12.19 9.21
C GLY A 187 21.75 11.36 10.31
N PRO A 188 22.72 11.96 11.02
CA PRO A 188 23.38 11.29 12.14
C PRO A 188 22.37 10.94 13.25
N ARG A 189 22.57 9.79 13.88
CA ARG A 189 21.79 9.32 15.04
C ARG A 189 22.66 9.27 16.26
N VAL A 190 22.09 9.64 17.39
CA VAL A 190 22.74 9.41 18.70
C VAL A 190 22.65 7.92 18.99
N GLU A 191 23.78 7.26 19.23
CA GLU A 191 23.81 5.82 19.52
C GLU A 191 23.16 5.52 20.88
N GLY A 192 22.59 4.33 21.03
CA GLY A 192 21.98 3.89 22.27
C GLY A 192 22.99 3.27 23.26
N PRO A 193 22.56 2.85 24.45
CA PRO A 193 21.24 2.98 25.01
C PRO A 193 20.88 4.40 25.52
N PRO A 194 19.60 4.77 25.65
CA PRO A 194 18.42 3.92 25.37
C PRO A 194 18.18 3.73 23.87
N TRP A 195 17.89 2.48 23.48
CA TRP A 195 17.60 2.14 22.09
C TRP A 195 16.17 2.51 21.72
N ARG A 196 15.98 3.25 20.64
CA ARG A 196 14.67 3.66 20.15
C ARG A 196 14.24 2.79 18.98
N LEU A 197 13.14 2.06 19.17
CA LEU A 197 12.44 1.31 18.15
C LEU A 197 11.28 2.16 17.62
N LEU A 198 10.99 2.09 16.33
CA LEU A 198 9.88 2.82 15.71
C LEU A 198 8.93 1.85 15.02
N ARG A 199 7.64 2.01 15.29
CA ARG A 199 6.57 1.39 14.53
C ARG A 199 5.65 2.47 13.95
N VAL A 200 5.55 2.56 12.62
CA VAL A 200 4.60 3.44 11.94
C VAL A 200 3.53 2.57 11.29
N ALA A 201 2.34 2.56 11.84
CA ALA A 201 1.18 1.82 11.32
C ALA A 201 -0.09 2.17 12.09
N SER A 202 -1.26 2.12 11.45
CA SER A 202 -2.54 2.09 12.18
C SER A 202 -2.60 0.87 13.09
N ILE A 203 -3.16 1.03 14.29
CA ILE A 203 -3.36 -0.08 15.24
C ILE A 203 -4.57 -0.87 14.76
N ASN A 204 -4.32 -2.02 14.11
CA ASN A 204 -5.35 -2.95 13.66
C ASN A 204 -4.80 -4.39 13.66
N ARG A 205 -5.70 -5.37 13.51
CA ARG A 205 -5.36 -6.80 13.69
C ARG A 205 -4.35 -7.32 12.67
N VAL A 206 -4.31 -6.79 11.44
CA VAL A 206 -3.35 -7.27 10.44
C VAL A 206 -1.93 -6.78 10.72
N LYS A 207 -1.78 -5.67 11.45
CA LYS A 207 -0.47 -5.12 11.83
C LYS A 207 0.16 -5.82 13.04
N ASP A 208 -0.60 -6.67 13.73
CA ASP A 208 -0.19 -7.56 14.82
C ASP A 208 0.73 -6.93 15.88
N HIS A 209 0.21 -5.90 16.53
CA HIS A 209 0.94 -5.20 17.58
C HIS A 209 1.19 -6.06 18.81
N SER A 210 0.40 -7.14 18.98
CA SER A 210 0.60 -8.11 20.05
C SER A 210 1.95 -8.82 19.94
N THR A 211 2.34 -9.26 18.74
CA THR A 211 3.67 -9.84 18.48
C THR A 211 4.78 -8.84 18.80
N LEU A 212 4.65 -7.57 18.40
CA LEU A 212 5.65 -6.53 18.69
C LEU A 212 5.80 -6.24 20.18
N LEU A 213 4.68 -6.07 20.90
CA LEU A 213 4.71 -5.78 22.34
C LEU A 213 5.27 -6.94 23.16
N ARG A 214 4.96 -8.19 22.78
CA ARG A 214 5.57 -9.37 23.41
C ARG A 214 7.06 -9.48 23.11
N ALA A 215 7.50 -9.15 21.87
CA ALA A 215 8.92 -9.09 21.55
C ALA A 215 9.63 -8.01 22.37
N LEU A 216 9.01 -6.84 22.56
CA LEU A 216 9.56 -5.77 23.41
C LEU A 216 9.70 -6.23 24.87
N ALA A 217 8.71 -6.96 25.41
CA ALA A 217 8.81 -7.52 26.76
C ALA A 217 10.00 -8.47 26.90
N LEU A 218 10.21 -9.36 25.93
CA LEU A 218 11.36 -10.25 25.90
C LEU A 218 12.71 -9.51 25.83
N LEU A 219 12.80 -8.38 25.12
CA LEU A 219 14.00 -7.56 25.10
C LEU A 219 14.27 -6.90 26.45
N VAL A 220 13.24 -6.37 27.11
CA VAL A 220 13.35 -5.80 28.47
C VAL A 220 13.74 -6.86 29.48
N ASP A 221 13.15 -8.05 29.42
CA ASP A 221 13.50 -9.18 30.31
C ASP A 221 14.96 -9.66 30.13
N ARG A 222 15.53 -9.47 28.93
CA ARG A 222 16.95 -9.72 28.62
C ARG A 222 17.87 -8.56 29.06
N GLY A 223 17.32 -7.52 29.71
CA GLY A 223 18.08 -6.38 30.23
C GLY A 223 18.37 -5.29 29.22
N LEU A 224 17.78 -5.30 28.00
CA LEU A 224 18.01 -4.22 27.04
C LEU A 224 17.21 -2.96 27.44
N ASP A 225 17.87 -1.83 27.42
CA ASP A 225 17.24 -0.53 27.61
C ASP A 225 16.65 -0.03 26.28
N VAL A 226 15.42 -0.49 25.99
CA VAL A 226 14.69 -0.22 24.75
C VAL A 226 13.44 0.61 25.00
N HIS A 227 13.10 1.48 24.05
CA HIS A 227 11.86 2.26 24.03
C HIS A 227 11.22 2.17 22.66
N LEU A 228 9.90 1.97 22.61
CA LEU A 228 9.10 1.88 21.37
C LEU A 228 8.27 3.15 21.18
N ASP A 229 8.56 3.89 20.12
CA ASP A 229 7.69 4.93 19.59
C ASP A 229 6.66 4.29 18.64
N PHE A 230 5.38 4.44 18.98
CA PHE A 230 4.26 3.91 18.22
C PHE A 230 3.50 5.06 17.55
N VAL A 231 3.54 5.14 16.21
CA VAL A 231 2.91 6.20 15.42
C VAL A 231 1.83 5.63 14.53
N GLY A 232 0.57 6.02 14.76
CA GLY A 232 -0.57 5.59 13.96
C GLY A 232 -1.89 5.70 14.70
N GLU A 233 -2.98 5.72 13.91
CA GLU A 233 -4.34 5.77 14.44
C GLU A 233 -4.70 4.46 15.13
N ASP A 234 -5.33 4.55 16.30
CA ASP A 234 -5.87 3.40 17.00
C ASP A 234 -7.31 3.09 16.50
N THR A 235 -7.47 1.91 15.93
CA THR A 235 -8.77 1.40 15.45
C THR A 235 -9.21 0.14 16.23
N MET A 236 -8.61 -0.10 17.42
CA MET A 236 -8.83 -1.29 18.25
C MET A 236 -9.18 -0.95 19.71
N ASP A 237 -9.82 0.19 19.94
CA ASP A 237 -10.33 0.58 21.26
C ASP A 237 -9.31 0.41 22.41
N ARG A 238 -8.05 0.81 22.16
CA ARG A 238 -6.94 0.75 23.10
C ARG A 238 -6.49 -0.66 23.51
N GLU A 239 -6.76 -1.69 22.69
CA GLU A 239 -6.27 -3.05 22.96
C GLU A 239 -4.74 -3.10 23.10
N ALA A 240 -4.00 -2.33 22.28
CA ALA A 240 -2.54 -2.27 22.35
C ALA A 240 -2.03 -1.63 23.65
N GLN A 241 -2.69 -0.56 24.12
CA GLN A 241 -2.36 0.10 25.39
C GLN A 241 -2.66 -0.82 26.59
N SER A 242 -3.78 -1.53 26.56
CA SER A 242 -4.15 -2.51 27.59
C SER A 242 -3.13 -3.65 27.67
N LEU A 243 -2.68 -4.16 26.51
CA LEU A 243 -1.62 -5.18 26.47
C LEU A 243 -0.27 -4.63 26.98
N THR A 244 0.07 -3.38 26.65
CA THR A 244 1.27 -2.70 27.14
C THR A 244 1.29 -2.64 28.68
N ALA A 245 0.15 -2.31 29.29
CA ALA A 245 0.00 -2.30 30.74
C ALA A 245 0.11 -3.72 31.35
N ALA A 246 -0.54 -4.70 30.74
CA ALA A 246 -0.49 -6.10 31.20
C ALA A 246 0.94 -6.68 31.14
N LEU A 247 1.74 -6.27 30.16
CA LEU A 247 3.15 -6.65 30.00
C LEU A 247 4.11 -5.77 30.83
N ARG A 248 3.61 -4.82 31.64
CA ARG A 248 4.40 -3.87 32.45
C ARG A 248 5.37 -3.02 31.65
N LEU A 249 5.00 -2.67 30.41
CA LEU A 249 5.81 -1.90 29.47
C LEU A 249 5.47 -0.39 29.45
N GLY A 250 4.67 0.12 30.39
CA GLY A 250 4.12 1.48 30.35
C GLY A 250 5.16 2.60 30.15
N SER A 251 6.34 2.49 30.78
CA SER A 251 7.44 3.44 30.64
C SER A 251 8.29 3.22 29.37
N ARG A 252 8.06 2.13 28.65
CA ARG A 252 8.87 1.70 27.49
C ARG A 252 8.15 1.89 26.15
N VAL A 253 6.89 2.35 26.15
CA VAL A 253 6.10 2.56 24.95
C VAL A 253 5.45 3.92 24.96
N THR A 254 5.61 4.68 23.89
CA THR A 254 4.89 5.95 23.68
C THR A 254 3.98 5.81 22.46
N PHE A 255 2.68 6.01 22.64
CA PHE A 255 1.68 6.07 21.59
C PHE A 255 1.46 7.52 21.17
N HIS A 256 1.87 7.85 19.94
CA HIS A 256 1.79 9.22 19.40
C HIS A 256 0.48 9.52 18.66
N GLY A 257 -0.39 8.51 18.47
CA GLY A 257 -1.59 8.64 17.66
C GLY A 257 -1.27 8.86 16.18
N PHE A 258 -2.28 9.28 15.41
CA PHE A 258 -2.11 9.62 14.00
C PHE A 258 -1.17 10.81 13.84
N GLN A 259 -0.21 10.67 12.92
CA GLN A 259 0.64 11.77 12.45
C GLN A 259 0.55 11.86 10.92
N PRO A 260 0.35 13.04 10.34
CA PRO A 260 0.40 13.21 8.90
C PRO A 260 1.82 12.99 8.38
N THR A 261 1.94 12.63 7.09
CA THR A 261 3.21 12.21 6.46
C THR A 261 4.32 13.24 6.63
N ASP A 262 4.00 14.52 6.55
CA ASP A 262 4.94 15.63 6.72
C ASP A 262 5.49 15.78 8.16
N ARG A 263 4.95 15.03 9.12
CA ARG A 263 5.44 14.99 10.51
C ARG A 263 6.13 13.67 10.88
N LEU A 264 6.29 12.75 9.94
CA LEU A 264 6.90 11.44 10.21
C LEU A 264 8.44 11.47 10.25
N ALA A 265 9.07 12.32 9.45
CA ALA A 265 10.53 12.38 9.34
C ALA A 265 11.29 12.47 10.68
N PRO A 266 10.87 13.27 11.69
CA PRO A 266 11.55 13.31 12.98
C PRO A 266 11.50 11.98 13.76
N PHE A 267 10.46 11.16 13.56
CA PHE A 267 10.37 9.84 14.18
C PHE A 267 11.38 8.87 13.58
N TYR A 268 11.48 8.84 12.23
CA TYR A 268 12.48 8.03 11.54
C TYR A 268 13.91 8.48 11.86
N ALA A 269 14.16 9.78 11.95
CA ALA A 269 15.49 10.33 12.18
C ALA A 269 16.07 9.93 13.55
N ARG A 270 15.24 9.85 14.61
CA ARG A 270 15.70 9.53 15.97
C ARG A 270 15.69 8.05 16.31
N ALA A 271 15.06 7.20 15.48
CA ALA A 271 14.97 5.76 15.73
C ALA A 271 16.25 5.03 15.36
N HIS A 272 16.56 3.91 16.04
CA HIS A 272 17.69 3.04 15.76
C HIS A 272 17.29 1.86 14.85
N LEU A 273 16.03 1.40 14.96
CA LEU A 273 15.44 0.38 14.12
C LEU A 273 13.96 0.68 13.83
N HIS A 274 13.55 0.48 12.61
CA HIS A 274 12.14 0.37 12.23
C HIS A 274 11.69 -1.08 12.39
N VAL A 275 10.55 -1.32 13.06
CA VAL A 275 10.08 -2.68 13.35
C VAL A 275 8.73 -2.93 12.71
N VAL A 276 8.61 -4.04 11.95
CA VAL A 276 7.37 -4.49 11.29
C VAL A 276 6.95 -5.82 11.88
N SER A 277 5.72 -5.89 12.41
CA SER A 277 5.15 -7.12 13.00
C SER A 277 3.94 -7.65 12.24
N SER A 278 3.64 -7.09 11.08
CA SER A 278 2.42 -7.35 10.33
C SER A 278 2.28 -8.82 9.94
N ARG A 279 1.04 -9.31 9.91
CA ARG A 279 0.70 -10.65 9.38
C ARG A 279 0.59 -10.67 7.85
N HIS A 280 0.40 -9.50 7.26
CA HIS A 280 0.41 -9.29 5.81
C HIS A 280 0.68 -7.83 5.50
N GLU A 281 1.51 -7.61 4.50
CA GLU A 281 1.71 -6.36 3.78
C GLU A 281 1.76 -6.67 2.29
N ALA A 282 1.10 -5.87 1.47
CA ALA A 282 1.29 -5.98 0.02
C ALA A 282 2.64 -5.34 -0.39
N ALA A 283 2.91 -4.18 0.17
CA ALA A 283 4.17 -3.44 0.04
C ALA A 283 4.77 -3.15 1.42
N GLY A 284 4.08 -2.39 2.23
CA GLY A 284 4.60 -1.85 3.50
C GLY A 284 5.44 -0.60 3.23
N VAL A 285 4.82 0.44 2.67
CA VAL A 285 5.49 1.69 2.24
C VAL A 285 6.31 2.34 3.36
N VAL A 286 5.93 2.17 4.61
CA VAL A 286 6.69 2.61 5.79
C VAL A 286 8.12 2.03 5.85
N VAL A 287 8.38 0.87 5.19
CA VAL A 287 9.72 0.30 5.04
C VAL A 287 10.56 1.16 4.11
N LEU A 288 9.96 1.71 3.06
CA LEU A 288 10.63 2.65 2.14
C LEU A 288 10.87 4.02 2.81
N GLU A 289 9.94 4.49 3.63
CA GLU A 289 10.10 5.72 4.42
C GLU A 289 11.28 5.59 5.40
N ALA A 290 11.36 4.44 6.10
CA ALA A 290 12.50 4.11 6.96
C ALA A 290 13.81 4.05 6.17
N ALA A 291 13.82 3.37 5.03
CA ALA A 291 15.00 3.25 4.16
C ALA A 291 15.46 4.61 3.62
N ALA A 292 14.54 5.46 3.12
CA ALA A 292 14.86 6.82 2.68
C ALA A 292 15.51 7.65 3.80
N SER A 293 15.07 7.45 5.05
CA SER A 293 15.65 8.06 6.25
C SER A 293 16.97 7.40 6.71
N GLY A 294 17.50 6.40 5.99
CA GLY A 294 18.69 5.66 6.38
C GLY A 294 18.50 4.81 7.64
N LEU A 295 17.29 4.30 7.89
CA LEU A 295 16.94 3.49 9.05
C LEU A 295 16.77 2.03 8.65
N ALA A 296 17.50 1.11 9.29
CA ALA A 296 17.37 -0.32 9.07
C ALA A 296 15.99 -0.83 9.53
N THR A 297 15.42 -1.78 8.76
CA THR A 297 14.15 -2.43 9.09
C THR A 297 14.37 -3.89 9.48
N VAL A 298 13.74 -4.29 10.58
CA VAL A 298 13.57 -5.69 11.01
C VAL A 298 12.09 -6.00 11.16
N GLY A 299 11.64 -7.17 10.74
CA GLY A 299 10.22 -7.48 10.89
C GLY A 299 9.80 -8.81 10.28
N THR A 300 8.50 -9.04 10.28
CA THR A 300 7.90 -10.23 9.72
C THR A 300 8.08 -10.33 8.21
N SER A 301 8.23 -11.54 7.69
CA SER A 301 8.49 -11.83 6.27
C SER A 301 7.26 -11.59 5.40
N VAL A 302 6.92 -10.29 5.19
CA VAL A 302 5.80 -9.81 4.37
C VAL A 302 6.19 -8.56 3.59
N GLY A 303 5.62 -8.35 2.41
CA GLY A 303 5.86 -7.18 1.58
C GLY A 303 7.34 -6.93 1.31
N TYR A 304 7.80 -5.68 1.46
CA TYR A 304 9.21 -5.34 1.25
C TYR A 304 10.17 -6.03 2.23
N VAL A 305 9.75 -6.34 3.46
CA VAL A 305 10.63 -7.06 4.39
C VAL A 305 10.98 -8.45 3.85
N ALA A 306 10.00 -9.15 3.25
CA ALA A 306 10.22 -10.44 2.60
C ALA A 306 11.12 -10.31 1.36
N ASP A 307 10.84 -9.34 0.48
CA ASP A 307 11.61 -9.13 -0.76
C ASP A 307 13.05 -8.69 -0.51
N TRP A 308 13.30 -8.02 0.61
CA TRP A 308 14.59 -7.40 0.95
C TRP A 308 15.49 -8.25 1.83
N HIS A 309 14.95 -9.29 2.43
CA HIS A 309 15.76 -10.23 3.23
C HIS A 309 16.67 -11.09 2.32
N PRO A 310 17.95 -11.33 2.70
CA PRO A 310 18.62 -10.78 3.88
C PRO A 310 19.37 -9.45 3.65
N ASP A 311 19.39 -8.91 2.43
CA ASP A 311 20.37 -7.88 2.01
C ASP A 311 20.02 -6.46 2.44
N ARG A 312 18.71 -6.12 2.55
CA ARG A 312 18.19 -4.76 2.80
C ARG A 312 17.27 -4.68 4.02
N ALA A 313 16.82 -5.84 4.53
CA ALA A 313 16.02 -5.95 5.75
C ALA A 313 16.31 -7.27 6.45
N GLN A 314 16.02 -7.34 7.75
CA GLN A 314 16.04 -8.59 8.51
C GLN A 314 14.61 -9.13 8.65
N ALA A 315 14.33 -10.31 8.08
CA ALA A 315 13.02 -10.94 8.19
C ALA A 315 12.98 -12.03 9.27
N VAL A 316 11.80 -12.17 9.88
CA VAL A 316 11.46 -13.24 10.83
C VAL A 316 10.08 -13.82 10.48
N PRO A 317 9.71 -15.01 10.99
CA PRO A 317 8.36 -15.55 10.80
C PRO A 317 7.28 -14.63 11.37
N VAL A 318 6.08 -14.66 10.76
CA VAL A 318 4.89 -13.98 11.30
C VAL A 318 4.47 -14.60 12.64
N GLN A 319 3.95 -13.76 13.55
CA GLN A 319 3.43 -14.21 14.86
C GLN A 319 4.49 -14.90 15.75
N ASP A 320 5.77 -14.62 15.55
CA ASP A 320 6.86 -15.12 16.37
C ASP A 320 7.55 -13.97 17.15
N PRO A 321 7.08 -13.66 18.37
CA PRO A 321 7.69 -12.61 19.19
C PRO A 321 9.11 -12.95 19.65
N ALA A 322 9.45 -14.23 19.78
CA ALA A 322 10.78 -14.65 20.21
C ALA A 322 11.82 -14.45 19.11
N ALA A 323 11.50 -14.85 17.87
CA ALA A 323 12.34 -14.59 16.71
C ALA A 323 12.50 -13.07 16.46
N LEU A 324 11.40 -12.29 16.62
CA LEU A 324 11.46 -10.83 16.45
C LEU A 324 12.35 -10.18 17.51
N ALA A 325 12.22 -10.57 18.78
CA ALA A 325 13.07 -10.08 19.87
C ALA A 325 14.55 -10.41 19.63
N THR A 326 14.85 -11.62 19.20
CA THR A 326 16.24 -12.05 18.91
C THR A 326 16.82 -11.21 17.78
N ALA A 327 16.11 -11.09 16.63
CA ALA A 327 16.58 -10.32 15.49
C ALA A 327 16.75 -8.81 15.80
N VAL A 328 15.86 -8.22 16.60
CA VAL A 328 16.02 -6.85 17.10
C VAL A 328 17.26 -6.72 17.98
N GLY A 329 17.42 -7.62 18.97
CA GLY A 329 18.57 -7.61 19.87
C GLY A 329 19.90 -7.76 19.13
N ASP A 330 20.00 -8.69 18.20
CA ASP A 330 21.18 -8.91 17.38
C ASP A 330 21.57 -7.64 16.60
N LEU A 331 20.59 -7.00 15.93
CA LEU A 331 20.84 -5.79 15.19
C LEU A 331 21.18 -4.58 16.09
N LEU A 332 20.67 -4.50 17.32
CA LEU A 332 21.06 -3.45 18.25
C LEU A 332 22.51 -3.61 18.70
N HIS A 333 23.02 -4.85 18.80
CA HIS A 333 24.41 -5.13 19.18
C HIS A 333 25.38 -5.16 18.00
N ASP A 334 24.89 -5.17 16.75
CA ASP A 334 25.73 -5.16 15.54
C ASP A 334 25.51 -3.87 14.72
N PRO A 335 26.17 -2.76 15.05
CA PRO A 335 26.05 -1.50 14.33
C PRO A 335 26.50 -1.61 12.87
N ARG A 336 27.45 -2.48 12.54
CA ARG A 336 27.93 -2.69 11.16
C ARG A 336 26.81 -3.32 10.32
N ARG A 337 26.17 -4.36 10.84
CA ARG A 337 25.06 -5.01 10.14
C ARG A 337 23.87 -4.05 9.97
N ARG A 338 23.55 -3.27 10.99
CA ARG A 338 22.51 -2.23 10.96
C ARG A 338 22.76 -1.22 9.85
N GLU A 339 24.00 -0.71 9.77
CA GLU A 339 24.39 0.24 8.73
C GLU A 339 24.38 -0.36 7.32
N GLN A 340 24.85 -1.58 7.15
CA GLN A 340 24.82 -2.30 5.86
C GLN A 340 23.38 -2.42 5.34
N LEU A 341 22.45 -2.89 6.18
CA LEU A 341 21.03 -2.99 5.82
C LEU A 341 20.42 -1.63 5.46
N ALA A 342 20.68 -0.62 6.29
CA ALA A 342 20.17 0.73 6.07
C ALA A 342 20.68 1.36 4.77
N SER A 343 21.98 1.24 4.50
CA SER A 343 22.61 1.78 3.29
C SER A 343 22.09 1.09 2.02
N ALA A 344 22.05 -0.25 2.00
CA ALA A 344 21.56 -1.01 0.86
C ALA A 344 20.06 -0.77 0.58
N ALA A 345 19.25 -0.65 1.65
CA ALA A 345 17.84 -0.32 1.54
C ALA A 345 17.63 1.11 1.00
N ARG A 346 18.42 2.06 1.48
CA ARG A 346 18.36 3.46 1.06
C ARG A 346 18.76 3.62 -0.40
N GLU A 347 19.86 3.01 -0.83
CA GLU A 347 20.31 3.02 -2.23
C GLU A 347 19.21 2.53 -3.16
N TRP A 348 18.60 1.38 -2.84
CA TRP A 348 17.50 0.84 -3.61
C TRP A 348 16.29 1.79 -3.65
N THR A 349 15.92 2.37 -2.51
CA THR A 349 14.76 3.28 -2.38
C THR A 349 14.95 4.57 -3.18
N LEU A 350 16.17 5.13 -3.19
CA LEU A 350 16.49 6.30 -4.00
C LEU A 350 16.42 6.01 -5.51
N ALA A 351 16.79 4.80 -5.94
CA ALA A 351 16.69 4.37 -7.32
C ALA A 351 15.25 4.02 -7.76
N HIS A 352 14.35 3.75 -6.80
CA HIS A 352 12.96 3.34 -7.05
C HIS A 352 11.98 4.24 -6.27
N ASP A 353 12.15 5.53 -6.38
CA ASP A 353 11.32 6.53 -5.73
C ASP A 353 9.92 6.70 -6.38
N ALA A 354 9.15 7.66 -5.91
CA ALA A 354 7.82 7.92 -6.44
C ALA A 354 7.84 8.39 -7.90
N ASP A 355 8.89 9.08 -8.35
CA ASP A 355 9.04 9.50 -9.76
C ASP A 355 9.32 8.29 -10.66
N TRP A 356 10.17 7.36 -10.22
CA TRP A 356 10.40 6.09 -10.90
C TRP A 356 9.10 5.28 -11.03
N THR A 357 8.32 5.15 -9.94
CA THR A 357 7.04 4.43 -9.94
C THR A 357 6.07 5.03 -10.96
N ALA A 358 5.92 6.35 -10.98
CA ALA A 358 5.08 7.05 -11.95
C ALA A 358 5.52 6.79 -13.39
N ALA A 359 6.83 6.84 -13.65
CA ALA A 359 7.38 6.54 -14.98
C ALA A 359 7.10 5.10 -15.43
N GLN A 360 7.13 4.09 -14.52
CA GLN A 360 6.76 2.71 -14.86
C GLN A 360 5.27 2.62 -15.23
N PHE A 361 4.38 3.29 -14.50
CA PHE A 361 2.96 3.32 -14.85
C PHE A 361 2.72 4.06 -16.17
N GLU A 362 3.38 5.20 -16.43
CA GLU A 362 3.29 5.91 -17.72
C GLU A 362 3.68 5.00 -18.90
N ARG A 363 4.73 4.18 -18.74
CA ARG A 363 5.15 3.19 -19.75
C ARG A 363 4.03 2.17 -20.01
N ILE A 364 3.45 1.60 -18.94
CA ILE A 364 2.32 0.66 -19.06
C ILE A 364 1.12 1.33 -19.73
N TYR A 365 0.78 2.55 -19.37
CA TYR A 365 -0.35 3.27 -19.97
C TYR A 365 -0.13 3.50 -21.46
N GLY A 366 1.07 3.87 -21.88
CA GLY A 366 1.42 3.99 -23.30
C GLY A 366 1.33 2.67 -24.07
N GLU A 367 1.72 1.54 -23.47
CA GLU A 367 1.61 0.21 -24.08
C GLU A 367 0.14 -0.22 -24.27
N VAL A 368 -0.68 -0.08 -23.22
CA VAL A 368 -2.08 -0.56 -23.26
C VAL A 368 -2.96 0.31 -24.14
N SER A 369 -2.73 1.64 -24.19
CA SER A 369 -3.47 2.56 -25.06
C SER A 369 -3.19 2.30 -26.53
N ARG A 370 -1.94 2.09 -26.91
CA ARG A 370 -1.57 1.72 -28.29
C ARG A 370 -2.17 0.38 -28.72
N SER A 371 -2.22 -0.61 -27.83
CA SER A 371 -2.81 -1.93 -28.10
C SER A 371 -4.32 -1.82 -28.23
N GLY A 372 -4.99 -0.99 -27.45
CA GLY A 372 -6.42 -0.71 -27.52
C GLY A 372 -6.82 -0.05 -28.84
N TYR A 373 -6.03 0.94 -29.29
CA TYR A 373 -6.24 1.60 -30.56
C TYR A 373 -6.15 0.63 -31.76
N ARG A 374 -5.15 -0.25 -31.78
CA ARG A 374 -4.98 -1.27 -32.84
C ARG A 374 -6.15 -2.26 -32.87
N ARG A 375 -6.72 -2.66 -31.75
CA ARG A 375 -7.90 -3.54 -31.70
C ARG A 375 -9.15 -2.84 -32.23
N ARG A 376 -9.37 -1.56 -31.88
CA ARG A 376 -10.50 -0.76 -32.39
C ARG A 376 -10.41 -0.55 -33.90
N ALA A 377 -9.23 -0.22 -34.42
CA ALA A 377 -8.97 -0.05 -35.85
C ALA A 377 -9.26 -1.37 -36.64
N ARG A 378 -8.79 -2.52 -36.13
CA ARG A 378 -9.07 -3.83 -36.76
C ARG A 378 -10.55 -4.21 -36.70
N SER A 379 -11.26 -3.89 -35.61
CA SER A 379 -12.70 -4.15 -35.48
C SER A 379 -13.54 -3.25 -36.41
N ALA A 380 -13.12 -1.99 -36.60
CA ALA A 380 -13.76 -1.07 -37.53
C ALA A 380 -13.57 -1.54 -38.98
N LEU A 381 -12.37 -1.98 -39.37
CA LEU A 381 -12.09 -2.52 -40.70
C LEU A 381 -12.89 -3.79 -41.01
N ARG A 382 -13.12 -4.68 -40.00
CA ARG A 382 -13.97 -5.90 -40.19
C ARG A 382 -15.46 -5.59 -40.31
N ARG A 383 -15.92 -4.40 -39.92
CA ARG A 383 -17.33 -3.97 -40.08
C ARG A 383 -17.60 -3.27 -41.41
N VAL A 384 -16.55 -2.91 -42.12
CA VAL A 384 -16.64 -2.19 -43.41
C VAL A 384 -16.37 -3.10 -44.62
N SER A 385 -15.93 -4.34 -44.37
CA SER A 385 -15.83 -5.34 -45.45
C SER A 385 -17.19 -6.03 -45.66
N PRO A 386 -17.74 -5.96 -46.88
CA PRO A 386 -19.06 -6.55 -47.21
C PRO A 386 -19.07 -8.07 -47.09
#